data_59480f1bd5d6c795ddb05775c5162fce
#
_entry.id   59480f1bd5d6c795ddb05775c5162fce
#
_cell.length_a   1.000
_cell.length_b   1.000
_cell.length_c   1.000
_cell.angle_alpha   90.00
_cell.angle_beta   90.00
_cell.angle_gamma   90.00
#
_symmetry.space_group_name_H-M   'P 1'
#
loop_
_entity.id
_entity.type
_entity.pdbx_description
1 polymer ?
#
loop_
_entity_poly.entity_id
_entity_poly.type
_entity_poly.pdbx_seq_one_letter_code
_entity_poly.pdbx_strand_id
1 'polypeptide(L)'
;MDFKIIKELKECKTLWNKFSKNESLWDLWDIVNCFYDSKLYEPYFIVSVENSNNTGLLPLWFDKSRKTYFFFGGEYPENHDFWFDASNFSDFIAQIPGKFDLYEISKKGFQKIKSHNDKLTNKFEQASFVYFINLEKIGYNLDNHLKIFSKKHRKNLKYDLKQLEKINYELIYEKDEHFDNFVELSVNRFGKESDLSEEYFVKQMRRFTDYLADKGMLYTICIKIDKKIEGIEFAAFYNGVYYVLNGASNIKIENLGKLLIMSHIKNAIGLKAKQIDFLASEAGGWKDLWNLEQEEYYDYSS
;
A
#
# COMPACT_ATOMS: atom_id res chain seq x y z
N MET A 1 17.62 -4.91 -29.30
CA MET A 1 17.15 -5.49 -28.03
C MET A 1 16.00 -6.43 -28.36
N ASP A 2 16.05 -7.64 -27.85
CA ASP A 2 14.98 -8.63 -28.03
C ASP A 2 14.10 -8.67 -26.80
N PHE A 3 12.84 -9.11 -26.96
CA PHE A 3 11.90 -9.25 -25.86
C PHE A 3 11.40 -10.70 -25.75
N LYS A 4 11.16 -11.13 -24.49
CA LYS A 4 10.49 -12.38 -24.17
C LYS A 4 9.31 -12.12 -23.26
N ILE A 5 8.23 -12.85 -23.48
CA ILE A 5 7.05 -12.81 -22.61
C ILE A 5 7.04 -14.08 -21.77
N ILE A 6 7.03 -13.91 -20.46
CA ILE A 6 7.03 -15.01 -19.50
C ILE A 6 5.67 -15.04 -18.79
N LYS A 7 5.03 -16.21 -18.78
CA LYS A 7 3.70 -16.43 -18.19
C LYS A 7 3.72 -17.53 -17.12
N GLU A 8 4.79 -18.32 -17.08
CA GLU A 8 4.94 -19.37 -16.07
C GLU A 8 5.29 -18.75 -14.71
N LEU A 9 4.42 -18.94 -13.72
CA LEU A 9 4.51 -18.27 -12.41
C LEU A 9 5.84 -18.52 -11.69
N LYS A 10 6.38 -19.73 -11.81
CA LYS A 10 7.68 -20.09 -11.21
C LYS A 10 8.84 -19.30 -11.83
N GLU A 11 8.79 -19.10 -13.14
CA GLU A 11 9.79 -18.30 -13.86
C GLU A 11 9.62 -16.82 -13.54
N CYS A 12 8.37 -16.34 -13.45
CA CYS A 12 8.05 -14.98 -13.00
C CYS A 12 8.64 -14.69 -11.61
N LYS A 13 8.49 -15.62 -10.65
CA LYS A 13 9.11 -15.49 -9.33
C LYS A 13 10.65 -15.37 -9.41
N THR A 14 11.27 -16.16 -10.24
CA THR A 14 12.73 -16.14 -10.43
C THR A 14 13.19 -14.79 -10.98
N LEU A 15 12.47 -14.27 -11.98
CA LEU A 15 12.75 -12.95 -12.57
C LEU A 15 12.49 -11.82 -11.58
N TRP A 16 11.37 -11.86 -10.87
CA TRP A 16 11.06 -10.89 -9.82
C TRP A 16 12.20 -10.78 -8.83
N ASN A 17 12.63 -11.90 -8.25
CA ASN A 17 13.71 -11.94 -7.26
C ASN A 17 15.08 -11.51 -7.83
N LYS A 18 15.27 -11.61 -9.15
CA LYS A 18 16.49 -11.12 -9.82
C LYS A 18 16.50 -9.59 -9.93
N PHE A 19 15.35 -8.98 -10.24
CA PHE A 19 15.26 -7.56 -10.55
C PHE A 19 14.80 -6.71 -9.37
N SER A 20 14.02 -7.27 -8.45
CA SER A 20 13.57 -6.60 -7.24
C SER A 20 14.74 -6.27 -6.32
N LYS A 21 14.73 -5.07 -5.75
CA LYS A 21 15.72 -4.63 -4.76
C LYS A 21 15.31 -4.97 -3.33
N ASN A 22 14.06 -5.40 -3.12
CA ASN A 22 13.47 -5.65 -1.81
C ASN A 22 13.60 -4.43 -0.85
N GLU A 23 13.49 -3.23 -1.39
CA GLU A 23 13.57 -1.97 -0.62
C GLU A 23 12.26 -1.67 0.11
N SER A 24 11.12 -1.96 -0.52
CA SER A 24 9.78 -1.76 0.03
C SER A 24 9.07 -3.09 0.32
N LEU A 25 7.98 -3.04 1.09
CA LEU A 25 7.09 -4.17 1.32
C LEU A 25 6.56 -4.75 -0.01
N TRP A 26 6.25 -3.87 -0.94
CA TRP A 26 5.66 -4.18 -2.25
C TRP A 26 6.66 -4.81 -3.24
N ASP A 27 7.94 -4.74 -2.94
CA ASP A 27 8.99 -5.41 -3.71
C ASP A 27 9.10 -6.91 -3.41
N LEU A 28 8.46 -7.40 -2.37
CA LEU A 28 8.51 -8.80 -1.99
C LEU A 28 7.56 -9.64 -2.84
N TRP A 29 8.12 -10.61 -3.60
CA TRP A 29 7.32 -11.52 -4.41
C TRP A 29 6.16 -12.16 -3.65
N ASP A 30 6.42 -12.68 -2.47
CA ASP A 30 5.42 -13.42 -1.70
C ASP A 30 4.29 -12.51 -1.21
N ILE A 31 4.51 -11.21 -1.07
CA ILE A 31 3.49 -10.19 -0.79
C ILE A 31 2.59 -9.99 -2.02
N VAL A 32 3.16 -9.61 -3.16
CA VAL A 32 2.35 -9.33 -4.36
C VAL A 32 1.64 -10.59 -4.87
N ASN A 33 2.23 -11.75 -4.66
CA ASN A 33 1.62 -13.04 -5.01
C ASN A 33 0.41 -13.39 -4.13
N CYS A 34 0.22 -12.77 -2.96
CA CYS A 34 -1.00 -12.93 -2.16
C CYS A 34 -2.26 -12.47 -2.92
N PHE A 35 -2.11 -11.52 -3.83
CA PHE A 35 -3.19 -10.97 -4.64
C PHE A 35 -3.43 -11.74 -5.95
N TYR A 36 -2.54 -12.65 -6.31
CA TYR A 36 -2.68 -13.45 -7.53
C TYR A 36 -3.73 -14.56 -7.39
N ASP A 37 -4.62 -14.66 -8.38
CA ASP A 37 -5.54 -15.79 -8.58
C ASP A 37 -5.53 -16.17 -10.06
N SER A 38 -5.13 -17.42 -10.36
CA SER A 38 -5.02 -17.92 -11.72
C SER A 38 -6.35 -17.99 -12.49
N LYS A 39 -7.48 -17.95 -11.79
CA LYS A 39 -8.81 -17.88 -12.42
C LYS A 39 -9.09 -16.48 -12.97
N LEU A 40 -8.60 -15.44 -12.29
CA LEU A 40 -8.84 -14.04 -12.62
C LEU A 40 -7.71 -13.46 -13.48
N TYR A 41 -6.46 -13.84 -13.21
CA TYR A 41 -5.28 -13.20 -13.77
C TYR A 41 -4.38 -14.17 -14.51
N GLU A 42 -3.63 -13.66 -15.47
CA GLU A 42 -2.58 -14.38 -16.19
C GLU A 42 -1.28 -13.57 -16.10
N PRO A 43 -0.16 -14.12 -15.61
CA PRO A 43 1.11 -13.41 -15.58
C PRO A 43 1.55 -13.02 -16.99
N TYR A 44 2.11 -11.83 -17.12
CA TYR A 44 2.61 -11.31 -18.39
C TYR A 44 3.87 -10.48 -18.16
N PHE A 45 4.98 -11.15 -17.89
CA PHE A 45 6.25 -10.49 -17.61
C PHE A 45 6.99 -10.23 -18.92
N ILE A 46 7.26 -8.95 -19.20
CA ILE A 46 8.01 -8.51 -20.37
C ILE A 46 9.47 -8.40 -19.96
N VAL A 47 10.33 -9.16 -20.60
CA VAL A 47 11.76 -9.23 -20.28
C VAL A 47 12.58 -8.80 -21.48
N SER A 48 13.43 -7.78 -21.33
CA SER A 48 14.42 -7.46 -22.35
C SER A 48 15.64 -8.36 -22.25
N VAL A 49 16.17 -8.74 -23.42
CA VAL A 49 17.32 -9.65 -23.53
C VAL A 49 18.39 -9.04 -24.42
N GLU A 50 19.63 -9.00 -23.92
CA GLU A 50 20.82 -8.60 -24.67
C GLU A 50 21.94 -9.61 -24.44
N ASN A 51 22.58 -10.09 -25.51
CA ASN A 51 23.63 -11.07 -25.41
C ASN A 51 23.27 -12.28 -24.52
N SER A 52 22.06 -12.79 -24.67
CA SER A 52 21.47 -13.88 -23.86
C SER A 52 21.24 -13.56 -22.36
N ASN A 53 21.43 -12.33 -21.95
CA ASN A 53 21.19 -11.90 -20.57
C ASN A 53 19.88 -11.12 -20.47
N ASN A 54 19.12 -11.36 -19.41
CA ASN A 54 17.96 -10.55 -19.07
C ASN A 54 18.44 -9.21 -18.49
N THR A 55 18.09 -8.10 -19.16
CA THR A 55 18.59 -6.74 -18.85
C THR A 55 17.51 -5.81 -18.29
N GLY A 56 16.23 -6.18 -18.42
CA GLY A 56 15.12 -5.42 -17.84
C GLY A 56 13.88 -6.26 -17.66
N LEU A 57 12.98 -5.80 -16.81
CA LEU A 57 11.72 -6.46 -16.50
C LEU A 57 10.60 -5.44 -16.29
N LEU A 58 9.46 -5.66 -16.97
CA LEU A 58 8.17 -5.06 -16.67
C LEU A 58 7.22 -6.17 -16.22
N PRO A 59 6.96 -6.30 -14.90
CA PRO A 59 6.13 -7.36 -14.36
C PRO A 59 4.65 -6.97 -14.43
N LEU A 60 3.91 -7.59 -15.32
CA LEU A 60 2.48 -7.36 -15.49
C LEU A 60 1.69 -8.65 -15.23
N TRP A 61 0.40 -8.49 -15.05
CA TRP A 61 -0.59 -9.53 -15.29
C TRP A 61 -1.71 -9.02 -16.18
N PHE A 62 -2.41 -9.95 -16.82
CA PHE A 62 -3.62 -9.67 -17.59
C PHE A 62 -4.84 -10.01 -16.74
N ASP A 63 -5.70 -9.02 -16.49
CA ASP A 63 -7.01 -9.23 -15.88
C ASP A 63 -8.00 -9.71 -16.94
N LYS A 64 -8.46 -10.97 -16.81
CA LYS A 64 -9.35 -11.63 -17.76
C LYS A 64 -10.74 -11.01 -17.82
N SER A 65 -11.21 -10.40 -16.71
CA SER A 65 -12.51 -9.78 -16.60
C SER A 65 -12.53 -8.39 -17.25
N ARG A 66 -11.54 -7.57 -16.93
CA ARG A 66 -11.40 -6.20 -17.45
C ARG A 66 -10.74 -6.15 -18.83
N LYS A 67 -10.10 -7.26 -19.26
CA LYS A 67 -9.29 -7.35 -20.49
C LYS A 67 -8.19 -6.28 -20.55
N THR A 68 -7.52 -6.03 -19.44
CA THR A 68 -6.56 -4.95 -19.24
C THR A 68 -5.32 -5.49 -18.53
N TYR A 69 -4.15 -4.96 -18.86
CA TYR A 69 -2.88 -5.28 -18.22
C TYR A 69 -2.62 -4.31 -17.08
N PHE A 70 -2.18 -4.82 -15.94
CA PHE A 70 -1.81 -4.06 -14.74
C PHE A 70 -0.42 -4.52 -14.26
N PHE A 71 0.20 -3.75 -13.37
CA PHE A 71 1.34 -4.28 -12.63
C PHE A 71 0.98 -5.58 -11.90
N PHE A 72 1.93 -6.49 -11.79
CA PHE A 72 1.73 -7.74 -11.07
C PHE A 72 1.52 -7.46 -9.58
N GLY A 73 0.38 -7.90 -9.03
CA GLY A 73 -0.09 -7.55 -7.70
C GLY A 73 -1.39 -6.71 -7.73
N GLY A 74 -1.66 -6.04 -8.86
CA GLY A 74 -2.90 -5.26 -9.07
C GLY A 74 -2.88 -3.90 -8.38
N GLU A 75 -4.02 -3.50 -7.87
CA GLU A 75 -4.28 -2.15 -7.37
C GLU A 75 -3.89 -1.96 -5.88
N TYR A 76 -3.60 -3.04 -5.15
CA TYR A 76 -3.32 -2.95 -3.73
C TYR A 76 -1.84 -2.65 -3.41
N PRO A 77 -0.84 -3.30 -4.07
CA PRO A 77 0.55 -2.89 -3.94
C PRO A 77 0.79 -1.52 -4.57
N GLU A 78 1.57 -0.70 -3.90
CA GLU A 78 1.87 0.68 -4.27
C GLU A 78 3.36 0.87 -4.59
N ASN A 79 3.74 2.09 -4.97
CA ASN A 79 5.14 2.50 -5.16
C ASN A 79 5.85 1.74 -6.28
N HIS A 80 5.15 1.54 -7.40
CA HIS A 80 5.71 0.84 -8.55
C HIS A 80 6.88 1.62 -9.18
N ASP A 81 7.95 0.91 -9.55
CA ASP A 81 9.08 1.43 -10.33
C ASP A 81 9.30 0.53 -11.57
N PHE A 82 10.01 1.03 -12.55
CA PHE A 82 10.39 0.29 -13.74
C PHE A 82 11.75 -0.36 -13.53
N TRP A 83 11.83 -1.68 -13.73
CA TRP A 83 13.06 -2.45 -13.52
C TRP A 83 13.82 -2.65 -14.84
N PHE A 84 13.95 -1.56 -15.58
CA PHE A 84 14.68 -1.49 -16.85
C PHE A 84 15.25 -0.08 -17.05
N ASP A 85 16.13 0.08 -18.02
CA ASP A 85 16.64 1.40 -18.38
C ASP A 85 15.53 2.27 -18.98
N ALA A 86 15.36 3.48 -18.43
CA ALA A 86 14.27 4.38 -18.80
C ALA A 86 14.27 4.79 -20.29
N SER A 87 15.41 4.72 -20.96
CA SER A 87 15.52 4.94 -22.41
C SER A 87 14.70 3.92 -23.24
N ASN A 88 14.46 2.75 -22.67
CA ASN A 88 13.74 1.64 -23.29
C ASN A 88 12.23 1.64 -22.97
N PHE A 89 11.71 2.65 -22.28
CA PHE A 89 10.32 2.69 -21.83
C PHE A 89 9.33 2.45 -22.97
N SER A 90 9.48 3.17 -24.09
CA SER A 90 8.57 3.02 -25.24
C SER A 90 8.60 1.62 -25.83
N ASP A 91 9.78 0.97 -25.85
CA ASP A 91 9.94 -0.39 -26.38
C ASP A 91 9.26 -1.43 -25.49
N PHE A 92 9.33 -1.27 -24.16
CA PHE A 92 8.60 -2.12 -23.21
C PHE A 92 7.08 -1.94 -23.35
N ILE A 93 6.59 -0.70 -23.40
CA ILE A 93 5.15 -0.42 -23.55
C ILE A 93 4.61 -0.99 -24.88
N ALA A 94 5.40 -0.92 -25.96
CA ALA A 94 5.01 -1.49 -27.26
C ALA A 94 4.84 -3.03 -27.25
N GLN A 95 5.35 -3.73 -26.21
CA GLN A 95 5.16 -5.18 -26.06
C GLN A 95 3.81 -5.53 -25.39
N ILE A 96 3.05 -4.57 -24.90
CA ILE A 96 1.75 -4.82 -24.28
C ILE A 96 0.69 -4.92 -25.41
N PRO A 97 0.03 -6.08 -25.59
CA PRO A 97 -0.79 -6.32 -26.77
C PRO A 97 -2.22 -5.76 -26.69
N GLY A 98 -2.52 -4.90 -25.72
CA GLY A 98 -3.88 -4.38 -25.52
C GLY A 98 -3.94 -3.23 -24.52
N LYS A 99 -5.10 -3.02 -23.95
CA LYS A 99 -5.29 -1.99 -22.92
C LYS A 99 -4.45 -2.27 -21.70
N PHE A 100 -3.90 -1.23 -21.12
CA PHE A 100 -3.16 -1.30 -19.87
C PHE A 100 -3.44 -0.06 -19.01
N ASP A 101 -3.37 -0.28 -17.69
CA ASP A 101 -3.44 0.74 -16.66
C ASP A 101 -2.33 0.46 -15.64
N LEU A 102 -1.31 1.30 -15.64
CA LEU A 102 -0.16 1.19 -14.74
C LEU A 102 -0.34 2.23 -13.62
N TYR A 103 -0.81 1.78 -12.47
CA TYR A 103 -1.14 2.64 -11.33
C TYR A 103 0.03 2.88 -10.41
N GLU A 104 -0.03 4.01 -9.69
CA GLU A 104 0.82 4.34 -8.55
C GLU A 104 2.32 4.19 -8.82
N ILE A 105 2.71 4.64 -10.00
CA ILE A 105 4.11 4.76 -10.38
C ILE A 105 4.75 5.80 -9.47
N SER A 106 5.82 5.41 -8.80
CA SER A 106 6.55 6.29 -7.90
C SER A 106 7.04 7.55 -8.60
N LYS A 107 7.13 8.66 -7.86
CA LYS A 107 7.74 9.90 -8.36
C LYS A 107 9.13 9.66 -8.94
N LYS A 108 9.92 8.78 -8.32
CA LYS A 108 11.24 8.39 -8.80
C LYS A 108 11.17 7.70 -10.15
N GLY A 109 10.23 6.75 -10.33
CA GLY A 109 9.98 6.07 -11.61
C GLY A 109 9.58 7.05 -12.71
N PHE A 110 8.62 7.92 -12.42
CA PHE A 110 8.20 8.99 -13.33
C PHE A 110 9.37 9.90 -13.73
N GLN A 111 10.16 10.39 -12.77
CA GLN A 111 11.30 11.29 -13.06
C GLN A 111 12.37 10.63 -13.92
N LYS A 112 12.63 9.32 -13.75
CA LYS A 112 13.54 8.58 -14.63
C LYS A 112 13.05 8.61 -16.08
N ILE A 113 11.76 8.33 -16.33
CA ILE A 113 11.19 8.38 -17.68
C ILE A 113 11.24 9.79 -18.25
N LYS A 114 10.86 10.79 -17.44
CA LYS A 114 10.89 12.19 -17.82
C LYS A 114 12.27 12.67 -18.28
N SER A 115 13.32 12.26 -17.58
CA SER A 115 14.69 12.66 -17.92
C SER A 115 15.18 12.14 -19.28
N HIS A 116 14.58 11.05 -19.79
CA HIS A 116 14.93 10.45 -21.07
C HIS A 116 13.99 10.84 -22.23
N ASN A 117 12.70 11.10 -21.92
CA ASN A 117 11.74 11.47 -22.93
C ASN A 117 10.61 12.33 -22.36
N ASP A 118 10.82 13.66 -22.39
CA ASP A 118 9.85 14.62 -21.87
C ASP A 118 8.49 14.59 -22.59
N LYS A 119 8.44 14.18 -23.86
CA LYS A 119 7.18 14.07 -24.61
C LYS A 119 6.26 12.96 -24.08
N LEU A 120 6.82 11.91 -23.49
CA LEU A 120 6.02 10.82 -22.90
C LEU A 120 5.34 11.26 -21.61
N THR A 121 5.85 12.28 -20.93
CA THR A 121 5.32 12.72 -19.64
C THR A 121 3.90 13.27 -19.73
N ASN A 122 3.48 13.76 -20.89
CA ASN A 122 2.12 14.24 -21.11
C ASN A 122 1.04 13.14 -21.04
N LYS A 123 1.46 11.87 -21.01
CA LYS A 123 0.58 10.70 -20.87
C LYS A 123 0.51 10.18 -19.43
N PHE A 124 1.37 10.70 -18.55
CA PHE A 124 1.28 10.41 -17.13
C PHE A 124 0.33 11.38 -16.46
N GLU A 125 -0.58 10.85 -15.68
CA GLU A 125 -1.50 11.62 -14.86
C GLU A 125 -1.08 11.51 -13.41
N GLN A 126 -1.02 12.63 -12.69
CA GLN A 126 -0.84 12.61 -11.24
C GLN A 126 -2.16 12.17 -10.62
N ALA A 127 -2.19 10.96 -10.05
CA ALA A 127 -3.41 10.31 -9.61
C ALA A 127 -3.62 10.40 -8.10
N SER A 128 -2.58 10.11 -7.33
CA SER A 128 -2.67 10.02 -5.88
C SER A 128 -1.43 10.59 -5.20
N PHE A 129 -1.44 10.57 -3.87
CA PHE A 129 -0.29 10.89 -3.03
C PHE A 129 -0.07 9.78 -2.02
N VAL A 130 1.18 9.33 -1.85
CA VAL A 130 1.56 8.59 -0.66
C VAL A 130 1.73 9.56 0.50
N TYR A 131 1.20 9.20 1.66
CA TYR A 131 1.24 10.04 2.87
C TYR A 131 2.13 9.39 3.93
N PHE A 132 3.03 10.16 4.51
CA PHE A 132 3.97 9.58 5.48
C PHE A 132 4.40 10.56 6.57
N ILE A 133 4.97 10.01 7.66
CA ILE A 133 5.68 10.76 8.69
C ILE A 133 7.13 10.26 8.70
N ASN A 134 8.07 11.16 8.48
CA ASN A 134 9.48 10.87 8.74
C ASN A 134 9.77 10.98 10.25
N LEU A 135 9.92 9.83 10.91
CA LEU A 135 10.07 9.76 12.36
C LEU A 135 11.45 10.26 12.84
N GLU A 136 12.47 10.17 11.99
CA GLU A 136 13.79 10.74 12.30
C GLU A 136 13.72 12.26 12.36
N LYS A 137 13.02 12.92 11.42
CA LYS A 137 12.83 14.39 11.40
C LYS A 137 12.13 14.90 12.65
N ILE A 138 11.19 14.16 13.20
CA ILE A 138 10.48 14.55 14.43
C ILE A 138 11.18 14.07 15.70
N GLY A 139 12.37 13.44 15.56
CA GLY A 139 13.18 12.96 16.69
C GLY A 139 12.50 11.85 17.48
N TYR A 140 11.69 10.99 16.82
CA TYR A 140 10.93 9.91 17.45
C TYR A 140 10.01 10.40 18.58
N ASN A 141 9.51 11.61 18.46
CA ASN A 141 8.68 12.23 19.48
C ASN A 141 7.34 12.72 18.91
N LEU A 142 6.26 12.08 19.35
CA LEU A 142 4.91 12.40 18.93
C LEU A 142 4.54 13.87 19.19
N ASP A 143 4.97 14.45 20.31
CA ASP A 143 4.68 15.85 20.63
C ASP A 143 5.32 16.81 19.61
N ASN A 144 6.47 16.45 19.03
CA ASN A 144 7.08 17.24 17.97
C ASN A 144 6.22 17.20 16.70
N HIS A 145 5.68 16.03 16.32
CA HIS A 145 4.71 15.95 15.24
C HIS A 145 3.46 16.79 15.52
N LEU A 146 2.90 16.67 16.72
CA LEU A 146 1.71 17.44 17.09
C LEU A 146 1.95 18.96 17.13
N LYS A 147 3.19 19.43 17.35
CA LYS A 147 3.52 20.88 17.33
C LYS A 147 3.29 21.54 15.97
N ILE A 148 3.39 20.78 14.85
CA ILE A 148 3.15 21.33 13.51
C ILE A 148 1.66 21.60 13.24
N PHE A 149 0.76 21.01 14.03
CA PHE A 149 -0.68 21.29 13.93
C PHE A 149 -1.01 22.70 14.45
N SER A 150 -2.05 23.31 13.90
CA SER A 150 -2.58 24.56 14.46
C SER A 150 -3.01 24.38 15.93
N LYS A 151 -2.96 25.47 16.72
CA LYS A 151 -3.40 25.44 18.14
C LYS A 151 -4.83 24.91 18.28
N LYS A 152 -5.72 25.29 17.36
CA LYS A 152 -7.12 24.85 17.32
C LYS A 152 -7.20 23.34 17.10
N HIS A 153 -6.47 22.83 16.10
CA HIS A 153 -6.48 21.40 15.76
C HIS A 153 -5.94 20.56 16.92
N ARG A 154 -4.81 20.95 17.53
CA ARG A 154 -4.28 20.25 18.72
C ARG A 154 -5.29 20.20 19.88
N LYS A 155 -5.99 21.32 20.12
CA LYS A 155 -7.01 21.38 21.16
C LYS A 155 -8.17 20.43 20.87
N ASN A 156 -8.64 20.42 19.62
CA ASN A 156 -9.72 19.54 19.19
C ASN A 156 -9.32 18.06 19.31
N LEU A 157 -8.14 17.69 18.79
CA LEU A 157 -7.65 16.31 18.89
C LEU A 157 -7.54 15.83 20.33
N LYS A 158 -6.99 16.68 21.24
CA LYS A 158 -6.92 16.36 22.67
C LYS A 158 -8.32 16.22 23.29
N TYR A 159 -9.25 17.08 22.91
CA TYR A 159 -10.62 16.99 23.38
C TYR A 159 -11.29 15.68 22.91
N ASP A 160 -11.16 15.35 21.65
CA ASP A 160 -11.75 14.16 21.04
C ASP A 160 -11.23 12.87 21.70
N LEU A 161 -9.92 12.77 21.90
CA LEU A 161 -9.31 11.63 22.60
C LEU A 161 -9.77 11.56 24.07
N LYS A 162 -9.92 12.71 24.75
CA LYS A 162 -10.43 12.75 26.12
C LYS A 162 -11.92 12.32 26.22
N GLN A 163 -12.73 12.51 25.17
CA GLN A 163 -14.09 11.96 25.17
C GLN A 163 -14.07 10.43 25.16
N LEU A 164 -13.12 9.81 24.44
CA LEU A 164 -12.96 8.35 24.45
C LEU A 164 -12.53 7.81 25.83
N GLU A 165 -11.76 8.57 26.62
CA GLU A 165 -11.40 8.16 27.98
C GLU A 165 -12.62 7.95 28.91
N LYS A 166 -13.78 8.54 28.57
CA LYS A 166 -15.04 8.32 29.29
C LYS A 166 -15.70 6.99 28.97
N ILE A 167 -15.27 6.36 27.86
CA ILE A 167 -15.71 5.06 27.45
C ILE A 167 -14.64 4.08 27.95
N ASN A 168 -15.06 3.05 28.66
CA ASN A 168 -14.12 2.03 29.13
C ASN A 168 -13.65 1.18 27.95
N TYR A 169 -12.56 1.58 27.31
CA TYR A 169 -11.95 0.86 26.21
C TYR A 169 -10.62 0.25 26.60
N GLU A 170 -10.27 -0.82 25.91
CA GLU A 170 -8.98 -1.50 25.98
C GLU A 170 -8.29 -1.40 24.61
N LEU A 171 -7.01 -1.01 24.58
CA LEU A 171 -6.16 -1.10 23.41
C LEU A 171 -5.40 -2.42 23.45
N ILE A 172 -5.58 -3.23 22.42
CA ILE A 172 -4.94 -4.53 22.28
C ILE A 172 -3.95 -4.45 21.13
N TYR A 173 -2.72 -4.89 21.38
CA TYR A 173 -1.64 -4.96 20.40
C TYR A 173 -1.32 -6.43 20.17
N GLU A 174 -1.83 -6.99 19.07
CA GLU A 174 -1.70 -8.41 18.74
C GLU A 174 -1.04 -8.61 17.39
N LYS A 175 -0.62 -9.84 17.12
CA LYS A 175 0.05 -10.15 15.85
C LYS A 175 -0.87 -10.82 14.83
N ASP A 176 -2.04 -11.37 15.24
CA ASP A 176 -2.63 -12.40 14.40
C ASP A 176 -4.15 -12.57 14.47
N GLU A 177 -4.85 -12.02 15.41
CA GLU A 177 -6.27 -12.35 15.59
C GLU A 177 -7.18 -11.22 15.09
N HIS A 178 -8.45 -11.54 14.87
CA HIS A 178 -9.52 -10.59 14.57
C HIS A 178 -9.69 -10.18 13.10
N PHE A 179 -9.14 -10.91 12.13
CA PHE A 179 -9.40 -10.62 10.71
C PHE A 179 -10.90 -10.66 10.37
N ASP A 180 -11.66 -11.59 10.95
CA ASP A 180 -13.11 -11.66 10.72
C ASP A 180 -13.84 -10.45 11.30
N ASN A 181 -13.38 -9.89 12.42
CA ASN A 181 -13.92 -8.64 12.96
C ASN A 181 -13.61 -7.45 12.03
N PHE A 182 -12.44 -7.43 11.40
CA PHE A 182 -12.10 -6.41 10.40
C PHE A 182 -13.06 -6.46 9.21
N VAL A 183 -13.31 -7.65 8.65
CA VAL A 183 -14.27 -7.83 7.55
C VAL A 183 -15.65 -7.37 7.98
N GLU A 184 -16.13 -7.82 9.14
CA GLU A 184 -17.44 -7.43 9.67
C GLU A 184 -17.57 -5.91 9.84
N LEU A 185 -16.60 -5.27 10.48
CA LEU A 185 -16.62 -3.82 10.72
C LEU A 185 -16.58 -3.04 9.40
N SER A 186 -15.78 -3.48 8.43
CA SER A 186 -15.67 -2.83 7.13
C SER A 186 -16.98 -2.94 6.34
N VAL A 187 -17.55 -4.15 6.26
CA VAL A 187 -18.83 -4.37 5.56
C VAL A 187 -19.98 -3.63 6.25
N ASN A 188 -20.01 -3.60 7.60
CA ASN A 188 -21.00 -2.84 8.35
C ASN A 188 -20.90 -1.33 8.11
N ARG A 189 -19.70 -0.81 7.83
CA ARG A 189 -19.46 0.61 7.57
C ARG A 189 -19.78 1.02 6.14
N PHE A 190 -19.34 0.25 5.16
CA PHE A 190 -19.34 0.63 3.74
C PHE A 190 -20.35 -0.17 2.92
N GLY A 191 -20.96 -1.22 3.49
CA GLY A 191 -21.90 -2.08 2.78
C GLY A 191 -21.28 -2.72 1.54
N LYS A 192 -21.96 -2.62 0.42
CA LYS A 192 -21.48 -3.16 -0.87
C LYS A 192 -20.35 -2.35 -1.51
N GLU A 193 -20.06 -1.16 -1.00
CA GLU A 193 -18.92 -0.34 -1.44
C GLU A 193 -17.60 -0.78 -0.78
N SER A 194 -17.67 -1.68 0.18
CA SER A 194 -16.49 -2.30 0.75
C SER A 194 -15.95 -3.37 -0.20
N ASP A 195 -14.67 -3.30 -0.59
CA ASP A 195 -14.01 -4.38 -1.34
C ASP A 195 -14.07 -5.72 -0.57
N LEU A 196 -14.15 -5.66 0.76
CA LEU A 196 -14.33 -6.83 1.63
C LEU A 196 -15.76 -7.43 1.56
N SER A 197 -16.67 -6.85 0.78
CA SER A 197 -17.93 -7.51 0.41
C SER A 197 -17.73 -8.61 -0.64
N GLU A 198 -16.58 -8.59 -1.34
CA GLU A 198 -16.23 -9.54 -2.39
C GLU A 198 -15.37 -10.67 -1.83
N GLU A 199 -15.87 -11.92 -1.94
CA GLU A 199 -15.22 -13.11 -1.36
C GLU A 199 -13.78 -13.30 -1.86
N TYR A 200 -13.51 -13.00 -3.13
CA TYR A 200 -12.16 -13.13 -3.68
C TYR A 200 -11.18 -12.17 -3.02
N PHE A 201 -11.60 -10.93 -2.76
CA PHE A 201 -10.76 -9.93 -2.11
C PHE A 201 -10.50 -10.26 -0.64
N VAL A 202 -11.54 -10.74 0.08
CA VAL A 202 -11.37 -11.27 1.44
C VAL A 202 -10.32 -12.36 1.49
N LYS A 203 -10.32 -13.30 0.53
CA LYS A 203 -9.32 -14.37 0.44
C LYS A 203 -7.90 -13.84 0.17
N GLN A 204 -7.78 -12.84 -0.69
CA GLN A 204 -6.50 -12.19 -0.98
C GLN A 204 -5.95 -11.49 0.26
N MET A 205 -6.77 -10.66 0.93
CA MET A 205 -6.39 -9.94 2.14
C MET A 205 -6.05 -10.88 3.29
N ARG A 206 -6.78 -12.00 3.44
CA ARG A 206 -6.43 -13.02 4.44
C ARG A 206 -5.06 -13.63 4.16
N ARG A 207 -4.79 -14.06 2.93
CA ARG A 207 -3.47 -14.58 2.56
C ARG A 207 -2.35 -13.58 2.84
N PHE A 208 -2.61 -12.31 2.58
CA PHE A 208 -1.66 -11.23 2.83
C PHE A 208 -1.39 -11.04 4.33
N THR A 209 -2.44 -10.95 5.16
CA THR A 209 -2.30 -10.81 6.61
C THR A 209 -1.66 -12.05 7.25
N ASP A 210 -2.06 -13.26 6.83
CA ASP A 210 -1.47 -14.52 7.30
C ASP A 210 0.03 -14.58 6.97
N TYR A 211 0.42 -14.20 5.75
CA TYR A 211 1.83 -14.15 5.36
C TYR A 211 2.63 -13.14 6.22
N LEU A 212 2.08 -11.96 6.45
CA LEU A 212 2.72 -10.97 7.31
C LEU A 212 2.89 -11.47 8.75
N ALA A 213 1.89 -12.17 9.27
CA ALA A 213 1.92 -12.79 10.59
C ALA A 213 2.99 -13.88 10.68
N ASP A 214 3.01 -14.81 9.73
CA ASP A 214 4.02 -15.88 9.63
C ASP A 214 5.46 -15.34 9.59
N LYS A 215 5.66 -14.19 8.97
CA LYS A 215 6.98 -13.53 8.88
C LYS A 215 7.28 -12.62 10.08
N GLY A 216 6.37 -12.49 11.02
CA GLY A 216 6.52 -11.60 12.17
C GLY A 216 6.52 -10.11 11.79
N MET A 217 5.99 -9.79 10.61
CA MET A 217 5.88 -8.42 10.09
C MET A 217 4.55 -7.76 10.43
N LEU A 218 3.50 -8.52 10.79
CA LEU A 218 2.17 -8.00 11.10
C LEU A 218 2.12 -7.34 12.49
N TYR A 219 1.44 -6.20 12.55
CA TYR A 219 1.08 -5.49 13.77
C TYR A 219 -0.40 -5.12 13.70
N THR A 220 -1.19 -5.65 14.62
CA THR A 220 -2.61 -5.36 14.70
C THR A 220 -2.90 -4.52 15.93
N ILE A 221 -3.65 -3.45 15.77
CA ILE A 221 -4.17 -2.64 16.88
C ILE A 221 -5.68 -2.76 16.90
N CYS A 222 -6.21 -3.26 18.02
CA CYS A 222 -7.64 -3.38 18.25
C CYS A 222 -8.09 -2.44 19.37
N ILE A 223 -9.28 -1.87 19.21
CA ILE A 223 -10.00 -1.16 20.26
C ILE A 223 -11.18 -2.02 20.71
N LYS A 224 -11.15 -2.46 21.95
CA LYS A 224 -12.19 -3.29 22.55
C LYS A 224 -13.02 -2.46 23.51
N ILE A 225 -14.35 -2.49 23.36
CA ILE A 225 -15.31 -1.82 24.23
C ILE A 225 -16.38 -2.87 24.60
N ASP A 226 -16.69 -3.00 25.89
CA ASP A 226 -17.67 -3.98 26.39
C ASP A 226 -17.47 -5.39 25.82
N LYS A 227 -16.21 -5.85 25.75
CA LYS A 227 -15.77 -7.16 25.24
C LYS A 227 -15.92 -7.34 23.73
N LYS A 228 -16.30 -6.33 22.96
CA LYS A 228 -16.39 -6.37 21.50
C LYS A 228 -15.26 -5.57 20.87
N ILE A 229 -14.76 -6.03 19.72
CA ILE A 229 -13.84 -5.27 18.88
C ILE A 229 -14.67 -4.22 18.14
N GLU A 230 -14.43 -2.96 18.44
CA GLU A 230 -15.13 -1.81 17.85
C GLU A 230 -14.22 -0.99 16.92
N GLY A 231 -12.95 -1.30 16.89
CA GLY A 231 -11.98 -0.74 15.95
C GLY A 231 -10.81 -1.69 15.78
N ILE A 232 -10.32 -1.81 14.56
CA ILE A 232 -9.17 -2.64 14.22
C ILE A 232 -8.41 -2.02 13.05
N GLU A 233 -7.10 -2.07 13.10
CA GLU A 233 -6.24 -1.63 12.00
C GLU A 233 -4.99 -2.49 11.95
N PHE A 234 -4.65 -2.93 10.74
CA PHE A 234 -3.46 -3.70 10.45
C PHE A 234 -2.33 -2.79 10.01
N ALA A 235 -1.12 -3.15 10.40
CA ALA A 235 0.08 -2.52 9.90
C ALA A 235 1.15 -3.59 9.63
N ALA A 236 2.13 -3.26 8.80
CA ALA A 236 3.31 -4.08 8.59
C ALA A 236 4.58 -3.28 8.91
N PHE A 237 5.60 -3.97 9.42
CA PHE A 237 6.91 -3.37 9.60
C PHE A 237 7.94 -4.11 8.75
N TYR A 238 8.52 -3.39 7.79
CA TYR A 238 9.51 -3.94 6.89
C TYR A 238 10.59 -2.90 6.57
N ASN A 239 11.84 -3.28 6.63
CA ASN A 239 13.00 -2.48 6.25
C ASN A 239 13.03 -1.06 6.85
N GLY A 240 12.55 -0.92 8.09
CA GLY A 240 12.51 0.37 8.79
C GLY A 240 11.30 1.25 8.46
N VAL A 241 10.40 0.78 7.62
CA VAL A 241 9.13 1.47 7.31
C VAL A 241 7.98 0.74 7.99
N TYR A 242 7.11 1.49 8.66
CA TYR A 242 5.89 1.02 9.28
C TYR A 242 4.70 1.41 8.41
N TYR A 243 4.15 0.44 7.68
CA TYR A 243 3.03 0.61 6.76
C TYR A 243 1.71 0.47 7.52
N VAL A 244 0.90 1.51 7.57
CA VAL A 244 -0.48 1.44 8.09
C VAL A 244 -1.36 0.98 6.94
N LEU A 245 -1.78 -0.28 6.98
CA LEU A 245 -2.43 -0.97 5.87
C LEU A 245 -3.93 -0.65 5.80
N ASN A 246 -4.73 -1.51 6.40
CA ASN A 246 -6.19 -1.41 6.34
C ASN A 246 -6.79 -1.44 7.73
N GLY A 247 -7.84 -0.64 7.92
CA GLY A 247 -8.56 -0.58 9.17
C GLY A 247 -10.06 -0.36 9.01
N ALA A 248 -10.79 -0.75 10.03
CA ALA A 248 -12.21 -0.51 10.15
C ALA A 248 -12.58 -0.14 11.59
N SER A 249 -13.62 0.67 11.75
CA SER A 249 -14.14 1.02 13.06
C SER A 249 -15.64 1.24 13.02
N ASN A 250 -16.29 0.97 14.13
CA ASN A 250 -17.71 1.23 14.30
C ASN A 250 -18.00 2.73 14.22
N ILE A 251 -18.73 3.16 13.19
CA ILE A 251 -19.04 4.57 12.94
C ILE A 251 -19.95 5.20 14.01
N LYS A 252 -20.64 4.38 14.80
CA LYS A 252 -21.50 4.85 15.89
C LYS A 252 -20.70 5.36 17.10
N ILE A 253 -19.41 5.03 17.14
CA ILE A 253 -18.51 5.49 18.21
C ILE A 253 -17.51 6.47 17.60
N GLU A 254 -17.70 7.74 17.91
CA GLU A 254 -16.88 8.82 17.36
C GLU A 254 -15.41 8.69 17.78
N ASN A 255 -14.53 9.16 16.92
CA ASN A 255 -13.09 9.33 17.18
C ASN A 255 -12.26 8.05 17.31
N LEU A 256 -12.81 6.83 17.13
CA LEU A 256 -12.02 5.59 17.16
C LEU A 256 -10.86 5.60 16.13
N GLY A 257 -11.10 6.09 14.92
CA GLY A 257 -10.05 6.23 13.90
C GLY A 257 -8.90 7.14 14.35
N LYS A 258 -9.18 8.23 15.09
CA LYS A 258 -8.12 9.09 15.66
C LYS A 258 -7.28 8.36 16.70
N LEU A 259 -7.92 7.52 17.51
CA LEU A 259 -7.23 6.72 18.51
C LEU A 259 -6.34 5.66 17.83
N LEU A 260 -6.82 4.99 16.76
CA LEU A 260 -6.03 4.03 15.97
C LEU A 260 -4.79 4.70 15.38
N ILE A 261 -4.94 5.82 14.68
CA ILE A 261 -3.82 6.56 14.08
C ILE A 261 -2.79 6.97 15.15
N MET A 262 -3.23 7.53 16.27
CA MET A 262 -2.34 7.89 17.37
C MET A 262 -1.60 6.68 17.95
N SER A 263 -2.26 5.53 17.99
CA SER A 263 -1.68 4.29 18.49
C SER A 263 -0.65 3.73 17.52
N HIS A 264 -0.90 3.80 16.20
CA HIS A 264 0.08 3.42 15.18
C HIS A 264 1.33 4.30 15.22
N ILE A 265 1.16 5.63 15.36
CA ILE A 265 2.31 6.55 15.49
C ILE A 265 3.15 6.19 16.72
N LYS A 266 2.52 5.94 17.88
CA LYS A 266 3.22 5.52 19.08
C LYS A 266 3.94 4.18 18.92
N ASN A 267 3.28 3.22 18.27
CA ASN A 267 3.86 1.89 18.02
C ASN A 267 5.08 1.98 17.10
N ALA A 268 4.98 2.72 16.00
CA ALA A 268 6.09 2.93 15.07
C ALA A 268 7.29 3.65 15.72
N ILE A 269 7.03 4.62 16.61
CA ILE A 269 8.07 5.27 17.43
C ILE A 269 8.73 4.24 18.35
N GLY A 270 7.94 3.39 19.01
CA GLY A 270 8.43 2.33 19.90
C GLY A 270 9.32 1.32 19.17
N LEU A 271 8.99 1.00 17.93
CA LEU A 271 9.75 0.13 17.03
C LEU A 271 10.98 0.82 16.42
N LYS A 272 11.15 2.13 16.63
CA LYS A 272 12.19 2.95 15.99
C LYS A 272 12.13 2.87 14.46
N ALA A 273 10.92 2.82 13.90
CA ALA A 273 10.74 2.92 12.47
C ALA A 273 11.31 4.26 11.97
N LYS A 274 11.91 4.27 10.79
CA LYS A 274 12.41 5.51 10.17
C LYS A 274 11.26 6.36 9.66
N GLN A 275 10.23 5.68 9.16
CA GLN A 275 9.06 6.29 8.54
C GLN A 275 7.79 5.52 8.90
N ILE A 276 6.68 6.22 9.01
CA ILE A 276 5.34 5.64 8.93
C ILE A 276 4.79 5.98 7.56
N ASP A 277 4.31 4.98 6.85
CA ASP A 277 3.64 5.08 5.58
C ASP A 277 2.14 4.80 5.78
N PHE A 278 1.29 5.75 5.40
CA PHE A 278 -0.17 5.64 5.49
C PHE A 278 -0.81 5.26 4.16
N LEU A 279 -0.02 4.76 3.24
CA LEU A 279 -0.41 4.39 1.89
C LEU A 279 -0.91 5.57 1.04
N ALA A 280 -1.19 5.29 -0.23
CA ALA A 280 -1.70 6.28 -1.15
C ALA A 280 -3.18 6.63 -0.89
N SER A 281 -3.56 7.81 -1.30
CA SER A 281 -4.95 8.22 -1.48
C SER A 281 -5.03 9.51 -2.31
N GLU A 282 -6.21 9.79 -2.82
CA GLU A 282 -6.51 11.11 -3.38
C GLU A 282 -6.40 12.21 -2.32
N ALA A 283 -6.17 13.44 -2.78
CA ALA A 283 -6.17 14.63 -1.92
C ALA A 283 -7.57 14.92 -1.35
N GLY A 284 -7.63 15.65 -0.23
CA GLY A 284 -8.89 16.07 0.40
C GLY A 284 -9.47 15.09 1.42
N GLY A 285 -8.76 13.99 1.69
CA GLY A 285 -9.19 12.97 2.65
C GLY A 285 -8.79 13.28 4.12
N TRP A 286 -9.03 12.30 4.97
CA TRP A 286 -8.68 12.39 6.39
C TRP A 286 -7.18 12.56 6.65
N LYS A 287 -6.33 12.07 5.72
CA LYS A 287 -4.86 12.14 5.82
C LYS A 287 -4.36 13.58 5.85
N ASP A 288 -5.02 14.50 5.13
CA ASP A 288 -4.68 15.92 5.12
C ASP A 288 -4.84 16.58 6.50
N LEU A 289 -5.72 16.02 7.35
CA LEU A 289 -5.94 16.51 8.72
C LEU A 289 -4.78 16.19 9.67
N TRP A 290 -3.85 15.32 9.26
CA TRP A 290 -2.75 14.85 10.11
C TRP A 290 -1.42 15.53 9.83
N ASN A 291 -1.38 16.53 8.93
CA ASN A 291 -0.16 17.22 8.49
C ASN A 291 0.95 16.23 8.12
N LEU A 292 0.58 15.23 7.32
CA LEU A 292 1.51 14.24 6.80
C LEU A 292 2.35 14.86 5.69
N GLU A 293 3.59 14.43 5.55
CA GLU A 293 4.37 14.64 4.34
C GLU A 293 3.70 13.85 3.21
N GLN A 294 3.81 14.33 1.97
CA GLN A 294 3.22 13.65 0.82
C GLN A 294 4.18 13.66 -0.38
N GLU A 295 4.08 12.62 -1.20
CA GLU A 295 4.79 12.52 -2.47
C GLU A 295 3.82 12.03 -3.55
N GLU A 296 3.93 12.59 -4.77
CA GLU A 296 3.02 12.27 -5.87
C GLU A 296 3.27 10.87 -6.41
N TYR A 297 2.19 10.16 -6.73
CA TYR A 297 2.16 8.98 -7.59
C TYR A 297 1.48 9.30 -8.91
N TYR A 298 1.88 8.59 -9.94
CA TYR A 298 1.47 8.81 -11.31
C TYR A 298 0.90 7.54 -11.91
N ASP A 299 -0.14 7.71 -12.74
CA ASP A 299 -0.70 6.65 -13.55
C ASP A 299 -0.30 6.82 -15.01
N TYR A 300 -0.18 5.71 -15.72
CA TYR A 300 0.09 5.68 -17.15
C TYR A 300 -0.81 4.64 -17.83
N SER A 301 -1.72 5.09 -18.69
CA SER A 301 -2.71 4.24 -19.35
C SER A 301 -2.70 4.37 -20.86
N SER A 302 -3.30 3.38 -21.53
CA SER A 302 -3.44 3.32 -22.99
C SER A 302 -4.69 4.02 -23.49
#